data_00f0226ad02f4bd51fbca9eb1a8318aa
#
_entry.id   00f0226ad02f4bd51fbca9eb1a8318aa
#
_cell.length_a   1.000
_cell.length_b   1.000
_cell.length_c   1.000
_cell.angle_alpha   90.00
_cell.angle_beta   90.00
_cell.angle_gamma   90.00
#
_symmetry.space_group_name_H-M   'P 1'
#
loop_
_entity.id
_entity.type
_entity.pdbx_description
1 polymer ?
#
loop_
_entity_poly.entity_id
_entity_poly.type
_entity_poly.pdbx_seq_one_letter_code
_entity_poly.pdbx_strand_id
1 'polypeptide(L)'
;MHQTKSILGRMKGYDLDLLRSLQVLTEEESVSRAARRMKISEPAMSRQLTKLRTAFADPILVQAGRRMLPSAFASSILSQVQDLVRNADSLLATRALANLASMAPTFTIRANDLVIAALALPLLEALKKECPQCEVIWAPELDAAPSDPLRDGGVDLYIGATELIKPEIRRQTVLRDHMRGLVRKGHPILAAPITPDSLALYDYISVSRRGRARGPIDWMLQNQYGLTRRIAMVVPNYHCMVESMKGTDLILPLPGLVINHISQDALGLTSFEFPFSLPGIEAFQAWHPRRDTDPVHRWLRETLFRVSRKVFENIAV
;
A
#
# COMPACT_ATOMS: atom_id res chain seq x y z
N MET A 1 -21.09 6.06 38.03
CA MET A 1 -21.01 4.58 38.05
C MET A 1 -22.17 3.84 37.35
N HIS A 2 -23.11 4.53 36.64
CA HIS A 2 -24.28 3.87 36.04
C HIS A 2 -24.19 3.66 34.51
N GLN A 3 -23.24 4.28 33.80
CA GLN A 3 -23.11 4.13 32.34
C GLN A 3 -22.29 2.89 31.89
N THR A 4 -21.38 2.39 32.73
CA THR A 4 -20.49 1.27 32.36
C THR A 4 -21.23 -0.10 32.34
N LYS A 5 -22.31 -0.24 33.13
CA LYS A 5 -23.12 -1.48 33.15
C LYS A 5 -23.97 -1.68 31.87
N SER A 6 -24.30 -0.62 31.14
CA SER A 6 -25.11 -0.68 29.91
C SER A 6 -24.33 -1.20 28.71
N ILE A 7 -23.03 -0.97 28.67
CA ILE A 7 -22.16 -1.40 27.56
C ILE A 7 -21.84 -2.90 27.64
N LEU A 8 -21.52 -3.40 28.83
CA LEU A 8 -21.28 -4.85 29.07
C LEU A 8 -22.51 -5.73 28.88
N GLY A 9 -23.71 -5.24 29.13
CA GLY A 9 -24.97 -5.96 28.93
C GLY A 9 -25.36 -6.13 27.45
N ARG A 10 -24.85 -5.29 26.56
CA ARG A 10 -25.06 -5.36 25.10
C ARG A 10 -24.11 -6.34 24.39
N MET A 11 -23.05 -6.80 25.05
CA MET A 11 -22.01 -7.64 24.47
C MET A 11 -22.30 -9.15 24.47
N LYS A 12 -23.50 -9.57 24.80
CA LYS A 12 -23.88 -10.98 24.63
C LYS A 12 -24.21 -11.29 23.19
N GLY A 13 -23.24 -11.85 22.44
CA GLY A 13 -23.47 -12.40 21.11
C GLY A 13 -22.69 -11.79 19.96
N TYR A 14 -21.56 -11.10 20.21
CA TYR A 14 -20.65 -10.72 19.13
C TYR A 14 -19.78 -11.91 18.76
N ASP A 15 -20.06 -12.47 17.60
CA ASP A 15 -19.22 -13.49 17.01
C ASP A 15 -18.24 -12.87 16.01
N LEU A 16 -17.19 -13.59 15.71
CA LEU A 16 -16.17 -13.18 14.75
C LEU A 16 -16.76 -12.95 13.34
N ASP A 17 -17.83 -13.67 13.00
CA ASP A 17 -18.50 -13.54 11.69
C ASP A 17 -19.23 -12.20 11.57
N LEU A 18 -19.68 -11.61 12.67
CA LEU A 18 -20.25 -10.27 12.67
C LEU A 18 -19.18 -9.21 12.38
N LEU A 19 -17.98 -9.34 12.95
CA LEU A 19 -16.84 -8.44 12.64
C LEU A 19 -16.35 -8.63 11.21
N ARG A 20 -16.30 -9.85 10.71
CA ARG A 20 -16.00 -10.11 9.28
C ARG A 20 -17.03 -9.46 8.35
N SER A 21 -18.31 -9.53 8.74
CA SER A 21 -19.38 -8.89 7.98
C SER A 21 -19.21 -7.37 7.95
N LEU A 22 -18.82 -6.74 9.06
CA LEU A 22 -18.50 -5.30 9.11
C LEU A 22 -17.34 -4.95 8.16
N GLN A 23 -16.24 -5.69 8.24
CA GLN A 23 -15.09 -5.49 7.36
C GLN A 23 -15.50 -5.56 5.90
N VAL A 24 -16.17 -6.64 5.49
CA VAL A 24 -16.52 -6.88 4.08
C VAL A 24 -17.55 -5.87 3.58
N LEU A 25 -18.54 -5.49 4.40
CA LEU A 25 -19.52 -4.46 4.04
C LEU A 25 -18.86 -3.10 3.81
N THR A 26 -17.92 -2.72 4.66
CA THR A 26 -17.17 -1.45 4.57
C THR A 26 -16.25 -1.43 3.34
N GLU A 27 -15.58 -2.54 3.03
CA GLU A 27 -14.69 -2.66 1.87
C GLU A 27 -15.46 -2.73 0.53
N GLU A 28 -16.61 -3.42 0.50
CA GLU A 28 -17.38 -3.63 -0.73
C GLU A 28 -18.39 -2.50 -1.00
N GLU A 29 -18.74 -1.70 0.00
CA GLU A 29 -19.72 -0.62 -0.12
C GLU A 29 -21.04 -1.09 -0.76
N SER A 30 -21.41 -2.37 -0.57
CA SER A 30 -22.53 -3.03 -1.19
C SER A 30 -22.91 -4.31 -0.47
N VAL A 31 -24.16 -4.42 -0.07
CA VAL A 31 -24.70 -5.63 0.58
C VAL A 31 -24.59 -6.85 -0.34
N SER A 32 -24.93 -6.69 -1.62
CA SER A 32 -24.92 -7.77 -2.60
C SER A 32 -23.48 -8.27 -2.89
N ARG A 33 -22.51 -7.35 -3.02
CA ARG A 33 -21.11 -7.72 -3.22
C ARG A 33 -20.53 -8.38 -1.96
N ALA A 34 -20.85 -7.82 -0.78
CA ALA A 34 -20.44 -8.38 0.50
C ALA A 34 -20.99 -9.81 0.71
N ALA A 35 -22.27 -10.04 0.38
CA ALA A 35 -22.89 -11.36 0.45
C ALA A 35 -22.18 -12.38 -0.46
N ARG A 36 -21.89 -12.01 -1.70
CA ARG A 36 -21.14 -12.86 -2.65
C ARG A 36 -19.73 -13.16 -2.14
N ARG A 37 -19.02 -12.17 -1.60
CA ARG A 37 -17.67 -12.35 -1.08
C ARG A 37 -17.64 -13.28 0.12
N MET A 38 -18.62 -13.18 1.02
CA MET A 38 -18.77 -14.06 2.18
C MET A 38 -19.47 -15.41 1.86
N LYS A 39 -19.88 -15.63 0.62
CA LYS A 39 -20.61 -16.85 0.18
C LYS A 39 -21.88 -17.12 0.99
N ILE A 40 -22.62 -16.07 1.34
CA ILE A 40 -23.93 -16.13 1.99
C ILE A 40 -25.00 -15.45 1.12
N SER A 41 -26.27 -15.66 1.45
CA SER A 41 -27.36 -14.98 0.74
C SER A 41 -27.45 -13.49 1.09
N GLU A 42 -27.94 -12.65 0.18
CA GLU A 42 -28.17 -11.23 0.45
C GLU A 42 -29.08 -10.97 1.65
N PRO A 43 -30.19 -11.71 1.86
CA PRO A 43 -30.98 -11.59 3.09
C PRO A 43 -30.17 -11.91 4.36
N ALA A 44 -29.25 -12.88 4.31
CA ALA A 44 -28.37 -13.16 5.44
C ALA A 44 -27.43 -11.99 5.73
N MET A 45 -26.80 -11.42 4.70
CA MET A 45 -25.93 -10.24 4.84
C MET A 45 -26.70 -9.02 5.34
N SER A 46 -27.94 -8.80 4.86
CA SER A 46 -28.80 -7.73 5.37
C SER A 46 -29.12 -7.88 6.87
N ARG A 47 -29.34 -9.11 7.33
CA ARG A 47 -29.51 -9.39 8.76
C ARG A 47 -28.22 -9.10 9.56
N GLN A 48 -27.05 -9.43 9.01
CA GLN A 48 -25.77 -9.06 9.64
C GLN A 48 -25.61 -7.54 9.74
N LEU A 49 -25.93 -6.79 8.66
CA LEU A 49 -25.90 -5.34 8.70
C LEU A 49 -26.85 -4.75 9.75
N THR A 50 -28.05 -5.33 9.91
CA THR A 50 -29.01 -4.92 10.95
C THR A 50 -28.44 -5.17 12.35
N LYS A 51 -27.81 -6.34 12.58
CA LYS A 51 -27.15 -6.64 13.86
C LYS A 51 -26.00 -5.65 14.14
N LEU A 52 -25.18 -5.33 13.12
CA LEU A 52 -24.10 -4.36 13.25
C LEU A 52 -24.62 -2.97 13.62
N ARG A 53 -25.67 -2.51 12.96
CA ARG A 53 -26.34 -1.24 13.29
C ARG A 53 -26.81 -1.16 14.73
N THR A 54 -27.41 -2.24 15.21
CA THR A 54 -27.86 -2.34 16.61
C THR A 54 -26.68 -2.37 17.57
N ALA A 55 -25.66 -3.13 17.24
CA ALA A 55 -24.47 -3.33 18.05
C ALA A 55 -23.68 -2.05 18.29
N PHE A 56 -23.41 -1.34 17.22
CA PHE A 56 -22.57 -0.14 17.24
C PHE A 56 -23.38 1.16 17.36
N ALA A 57 -24.72 1.08 17.33
CA ALA A 57 -25.61 2.26 17.27
C ALA A 57 -25.22 3.23 16.13
N ASP A 58 -24.76 2.66 14.99
CA ASP A 58 -24.25 3.37 13.84
C ASP A 58 -24.82 2.77 12.55
N PRO A 59 -25.12 3.58 11.49
CA PRO A 59 -25.67 3.07 10.26
C PRO A 59 -24.73 2.14 9.47
N ILE A 60 -23.45 2.11 9.78
CA ILE A 60 -22.36 1.32 9.15
C ILE A 60 -22.18 1.64 7.67
N LEU A 61 -23.27 1.55 6.89
CA LEU A 61 -23.33 2.01 5.50
C LEU A 61 -24.45 3.03 5.36
N VAL A 62 -24.14 4.17 4.73
CA VAL A 62 -25.06 5.27 4.42
C VAL A 62 -25.23 5.42 2.92
N GLN A 63 -26.40 5.81 2.48
CA GLN A 63 -26.67 6.04 1.06
C GLN A 63 -26.09 7.38 0.61
N ALA A 64 -25.31 7.37 -0.46
CA ALA A 64 -24.75 8.54 -1.12
C ALA A 64 -25.12 8.49 -2.62
N GLY A 65 -26.25 9.06 -2.97
CA GLY A 65 -26.81 8.96 -4.31
C GLY A 65 -27.17 7.50 -4.66
N ARG A 66 -26.54 6.97 -5.71
CA ARG A 66 -26.74 5.57 -6.16
C ARG A 66 -25.78 4.57 -5.52
N ARG A 67 -24.89 5.01 -4.65
CA ARG A 67 -23.89 4.18 -3.96
C ARG A 67 -24.14 4.15 -2.46
N MET A 68 -23.64 3.12 -1.82
CA MET A 68 -23.51 3.08 -0.38
C MET A 68 -22.07 3.45 -0.03
N LEU A 69 -21.86 4.22 1.04
CA LEU A 69 -20.54 4.54 1.58
C LEU A 69 -20.50 4.15 3.06
N PRO A 70 -19.32 3.78 3.58
CA PRO A 70 -19.13 3.57 5.00
C PRO A 70 -19.43 4.85 5.79
N SER A 71 -20.01 4.70 6.98
CA SER A 71 -20.11 5.82 7.93
C SER A 71 -18.72 6.25 8.40
N ALA A 72 -18.58 7.47 8.92
CA ALA A 72 -17.33 7.94 9.51
C ALA A 72 -16.84 7.01 10.64
N PHE A 73 -17.77 6.53 11.48
CA PHE A 73 -17.48 5.55 12.52
C PHE A 73 -16.97 4.23 11.94
N ALA A 74 -17.69 3.62 10.97
CA ALA A 74 -17.27 2.36 10.34
C ALA A 74 -15.88 2.47 9.72
N SER A 75 -15.58 3.61 9.06
CA SER A 75 -14.25 3.89 8.50
C SER A 75 -13.17 3.99 9.58
N SER A 76 -13.47 4.66 10.70
CA SER A 76 -12.50 4.85 11.78
C SER A 76 -12.09 3.59 12.51
N ILE A 77 -13.00 2.60 12.60
CA ILE A 77 -12.72 1.31 13.30
C ILE A 77 -12.27 0.19 12.35
N LEU A 78 -12.29 0.41 11.03
CA LEU A 78 -12.02 -0.64 10.04
C LEU A 78 -10.67 -1.31 10.25
N SER A 79 -9.61 -0.55 10.49
CA SER A 79 -8.27 -1.10 10.73
C SER A 79 -8.23 -1.99 11.98
N GLN A 80 -8.87 -1.57 13.06
CA GLN A 80 -8.95 -2.36 14.31
C GLN A 80 -9.73 -3.66 14.10
N VAL A 81 -10.83 -3.60 13.36
CA VAL A 81 -11.64 -4.80 13.03
C VAL A 81 -10.84 -5.76 12.15
N GLN A 82 -10.11 -5.25 11.15
CA GLN A 82 -9.22 -6.06 10.32
C GLN A 82 -8.14 -6.76 11.14
N ASP A 83 -7.54 -6.05 12.13
CA ASP A 83 -6.54 -6.64 13.05
C ASP A 83 -7.12 -7.76 13.90
N LEU A 84 -8.31 -7.56 14.48
CA LEU A 84 -8.98 -8.56 15.29
C LEU A 84 -9.34 -9.82 14.48
N VAL A 85 -9.91 -9.64 13.29
CA VAL A 85 -10.23 -10.76 12.39
C VAL A 85 -8.97 -11.53 12.00
N ARG A 86 -7.89 -10.81 11.64
CA ARG A 86 -6.60 -11.43 11.32
C ARG A 86 -6.03 -12.24 12.49
N ASN A 87 -6.03 -11.67 13.69
CA ASN A 87 -5.54 -12.35 14.90
C ASN A 87 -6.32 -13.62 15.20
N ALA A 88 -7.65 -13.58 15.07
CA ALA A 88 -8.48 -14.76 15.26
C ALA A 88 -8.23 -15.83 14.17
N ASP A 89 -8.07 -15.42 12.92
CA ASP A 89 -7.72 -16.32 11.82
C ASP A 89 -6.34 -16.96 12.01
N SER A 90 -5.37 -16.21 12.55
CA SER A 90 -4.04 -16.73 12.85
C SER A 90 -4.07 -17.80 13.95
N LEU A 91 -4.91 -17.63 14.97
CA LEU A 91 -5.11 -18.66 16.01
C LEU A 91 -5.66 -19.97 15.42
N LEU A 92 -6.59 -19.88 14.47
CA LEU A 92 -7.13 -21.06 13.77
C LEU A 92 -6.13 -21.67 12.78
N ALA A 93 -5.26 -20.85 12.20
CA ALA A 93 -4.20 -21.28 11.29
C ALA A 93 -2.98 -21.90 12.01
N THR A 94 -2.85 -21.77 13.32
CA THR A 94 -1.70 -22.21 14.13
C THR A 94 -1.35 -23.68 13.89
N ARG A 95 -2.32 -24.54 13.58
CA ARG A 95 -2.07 -25.95 13.26
C ARG A 95 -1.36 -26.17 11.91
N ALA A 96 -1.59 -25.29 10.93
CA ALA A 96 -0.92 -25.34 9.62
C ALA A 96 0.46 -24.68 9.67
N LEU A 97 0.66 -23.70 10.55
CA LEU A 97 1.94 -23.00 10.75
C LEU A 97 2.88 -23.76 11.72
N ALA A 98 2.39 -24.77 12.45
CA ALA A 98 3.21 -25.57 13.36
C ALA A 98 4.42 -26.26 12.68
N ASN A 99 4.40 -26.38 11.34
CA ASN A 99 5.48 -26.98 10.56
C ASN A 99 6.33 -25.97 9.77
N LEU A 100 6.11 -24.65 9.91
CA LEU A 100 6.84 -23.63 9.12
C LEU A 100 8.36 -23.75 9.26
N ALA A 101 8.85 -24.06 10.44
CA ALA A 101 10.28 -24.23 10.71
C ALA A 101 10.94 -25.38 9.92
N SER A 102 10.15 -26.39 9.51
CA SER A 102 10.61 -27.53 8.72
C SER A 102 10.30 -27.43 7.22
N MET A 103 9.62 -26.38 6.81
CA MET A 103 9.27 -26.13 5.40
C MET A 103 10.38 -25.35 4.69
N ALA A 104 10.50 -25.57 3.38
CA ALA A 104 11.40 -24.82 2.50
C ALA A 104 10.62 -24.17 1.33
N PRO A 105 9.66 -23.28 1.60
CA PRO A 105 8.89 -22.62 0.54
C PRO A 105 9.75 -21.59 -0.19
N THR A 106 9.55 -21.49 -1.50
CA THR A 106 10.08 -20.40 -2.32
C THR A 106 8.95 -19.41 -2.59
N PHE A 107 9.18 -18.13 -2.30
CA PHE A 107 8.24 -17.04 -2.54
C PHE A 107 8.76 -16.12 -3.63
N THR A 108 8.00 -15.94 -4.70
CA THR A 108 8.30 -14.96 -5.75
C THR A 108 7.52 -13.68 -5.48
N ILE A 109 8.23 -12.61 -5.12
CA ILE A 109 7.65 -11.30 -4.83
C ILE A 109 8.06 -10.32 -5.94
N ARG A 110 7.08 -9.65 -6.55
CA ARG A 110 7.34 -8.64 -7.56
C ARG A 110 7.27 -7.25 -6.96
N ALA A 111 8.31 -6.44 -7.22
CA ALA A 111 8.39 -5.06 -6.78
C ALA A 111 9.33 -4.24 -7.69
N ASN A 112 9.30 -2.91 -7.57
CA ASN A 112 10.31 -2.05 -8.15
C ASN A 112 11.62 -2.07 -7.30
N ASP A 113 12.69 -1.56 -7.87
CA ASP A 113 14.02 -1.52 -7.25
C ASP A 113 14.07 -0.78 -5.90
N LEU A 114 13.26 0.27 -5.73
CA LEU A 114 13.20 1.02 -4.46
C LEU A 114 12.56 0.21 -3.33
N VAL A 115 11.45 -0.45 -3.64
CA VAL A 115 10.78 -1.34 -2.68
C VAL A 115 11.68 -2.51 -2.31
N ILE A 116 12.39 -3.09 -3.29
CA ILE A 116 13.36 -4.16 -3.07
C ILE A 116 14.48 -3.66 -2.15
N ALA A 117 15.08 -2.50 -2.45
CA ALA A 117 16.13 -1.93 -1.64
C ALA A 117 15.73 -1.69 -0.17
N ALA A 118 14.48 -1.25 0.05
CA ALA A 118 13.97 -0.98 1.38
C ALA A 118 13.56 -2.24 2.16
N LEU A 119 13.02 -3.26 1.49
CA LEU A 119 12.33 -4.37 2.16
C LEU A 119 13.07 -5.71 2.08
N ALA A 120 14.03 -5.90 1.16
CA ALA A 120 14.59 -7.22 0.90
C ALA A 120 15.23 -7.85 2.16
N LEU A 121 16.14 -7.15 2.81
CA LEU A 121 16.79 -7.66 4.02
C LEU A 121 15.86 -7.72 5.22
N PRO A 122 15.10 -6.66 5.58
CA PRO A 122 14.18 -6.72 6.71
C PRO A 122 13.12 -7.83 6.56
N LEU A 123 12.63 -8.07 5.35
CA LEU A 123 11.68 -9.15 5.10
C LEU A 123 12.34 -10.52 5.26
N LEU A 124 13.51 -10.72 4.65
CA LEU A 124 14.24 -11.99 4.75
C LEU A 124 14.57 -12.34 6.20
N GLU A 125 15.02 -11.38 6.99
CA GLU A 125 15.29 -11.56 8.41
C GLU A 125 14.03 -11.95 9.19
N ALA A 126 12.89 -11.29 8.90
CA ALA A 126 11.64 -11.61 9.56
C ALA A 126 11.12 -13.01 9.19
N LEU A 127 11.23 -13.40 7.92
CA LEU A 127 10.78 -14.71 7.45
C LEU A 127 11.65 -15.83 8.01
N LYS A 128 12.98 -15.66 8.02
CA LYS A 128 13.91 -16.68 8.51
C LYS A 128 13.81 -16.97 10.00
N LYS A 129 13.25 -16.10 10.80
CA LYS A 129 12.98 -16.37 12.24
C LYS A 129 11.99 -17.50 12.45
N GLU A 130 10.99 -17.62 11.57
CA GLU A 130 9.92 -18.61 11.68
C GLU A 130 10.05 -19.74 10.65
N CYS A 131 10.68 -19.46 9.51
CA CYS A 131 10.90 -20.39 8.38
C CYS A 131 12.37 -20.31 7.91
N PRO A 132 13.33 -20.92 8.59
CA PRO A 132 14.78 -20.77 8.31
C PRO A 132 15.21 -21.19 6.91
N GLN A 133 14.48 -22.13 6.31
CA GLN A 133 14.78 -22.67 4.98
C GLN A 133 13.98 -22.01 3.85
N CYS A 134 13.20 -20.94 4.13
CA CYS A 134 12.47 -20.24 3.07
C CYS A 134 13.42 -19.52 2.12
N GLU A 135 13.01 -19.43 0.87
CA GLU A 135 13.69 -18.69 -0.20
C GLU A 135 12.80 -17.55 -0.67
N VAL A 136 13.38 -16.38 -0.96
CA VAL A 136 12.69 -15.24 -1.53
C VAL A 136 13.31 -14.85 -2.85
N ILE A 137 12.53 -14.89 -3.91
CA ILE A 137 12.89 -14.43 -5.25
C ILE A 137 12.22 -13.09 -5.49
N TRP A 138 13.02 -12.04 -5.71
CA TRP A 138 12.53 -10.73 -6.11
C TRP A 138 12.45 -10.64 -7.63
N ALA A 139 11.22 -10.59 -8.16
CA ALA A 139 10.98 -10.39 -9.57
C ALA A 139 10.82 -8.90 -9.91
N PRO A 140 11.46 -8.40 -10.98
CA PRO A 140 11.32 -7.01 -11.39
C PRO A 140 9.89 -6.72 -11.85
N GLU A 141 9.45 -5.48 -11.69
CA GLU A 141 8.23 -5.01 -12.32
C GLU A 141 8.39 -4.97 -13.84
N LEU A 142 7.49 -5.64 -14.55
CA LEU A 142 7.42 -5.65 -16.02
C LEU A 142 6.27 -4.77 -16.49
N ASP A 143 6.47 -4.10 -17.63
CA ASP A 143 5.53 -3.09 -18.11
C ASP A 143 4.20 -3.63 -18.64
N ALA A 144 4.15 -4.82 -19.12
CA ALA A 144 2.96 -5.56 -19.48
C ALA A 144 3.35 -6.99 -19.79
N ALA A 145 3.09 -7.91 -18.88
CA ALA A 145 2.98 -9.29 -19.30
C ALA A 145 1.60 -9.45 -19.98
N PRO A 146 1.49 -10.14 -21.11
CA PRO A 146 0.20 -10.50 -21.70
C PRO A 146 -0.66 -11.32 -20.72
N SER A 147 -0.03 -12.05 -19.80
CA SER A 147 -0.63 -12.79 -18.68
C SER A 147 -0.37 -12.05 -17.37
N ASP A 148 -1.33 -12.08 -16.48
CA ASP A 148 -1.16 -11.58 -15.12
C ASP A 148 -0.39 -12.63 -14.29
N PRO A 149 0.88 -12.38 -13.94
CA PRO A 149 1.72 -13.40 -13.29
C PRO A 149 1.24 -13.76 -11.87
N LEU A 150 0.41 -12.93 -11.24
CA LEU A 150 -0.29 -13.29 -10.00
C LEU A 150 -1.35 -14.36 -10.27
N ARG A 151 -2.05 -14.28 -11.42
CA ARG A 151 -3.04 -15.27 -11.84
C ARG A 151 -2.38 -16.59 -12.22
N ASP A 152 -1.32 -16.53 -13.01
CA ASP A 152 -0.67 -17.71 -13.57
C ASP A 152 0.24 -18.43 -12.55
N GLY A 153 0.56 -17.73 -11.43
CA GLY A 153 1.38 -18.29 -10.36
C GLY A 153 2.88 -18.11 -10.54
N GLY A 154 3.29 -17.36 -11.52
CA GLY A 154 4.68 -16.94 -11.67
C GLY A 154 5.12 -15.92 -10.61
N VAL A 155 4.15 -15.29 -9.93
CA VAL A 155 4.36 -14.37 -8.81
C VAL A 155 3.36 -14.70 -7.71
N ASP A 156 3.83 -14.83 -6.49
CA ASP A 156 2.98 -15.05 -5.31
C ASP A 156 2.39 -13.73 -4.80
N LEU A 157 3.21 -12.69 -4.74
CA LEU A 157 2.86 -11.42 -4.14
C LEU A 157 3.45 -10.25 -4.94
N TYR A 158 2.66 -9.21 -5.14
CA TYR A 158 3.11 -7.92 -5.67
C TYR A 158 3.13 -6.90 -4.53
N ILE A 159 4.12 -6.01 -4.51
CA ILE A 159 4.13 -4.81 -3.66
C ILE A 159 4.58 -3.60 -4.47
N GLY A 160 3.78 -2.54 -4.43
CA GLY A 160 4.03 -1.30 -5.18
C GLY A 160 2.80 -0.41 -5.25
N ALA A 161 2.85 0.57 -6.16
CA ALA A 161 1.83 1.60 -6.33
C ALA A 161 1.44 1.73 -7.82
N THR A 162 0.92 0.64 -8.41
CA THR A 162 0.48 0.64 -9.81
C THR A 162 -1.04 0.65 -9.95
N GLU A 163 -1.57 1.37 -10.92
CA GLU A 163 -3.00 1.35 -11.26
C GLU A 163 -3.38 0.13 -12.15
N LEU A 164 -2.40 -0.67 -12.59
CA LEU A 164 -2.61 -1.77 -13.55
C LEU A 164 -3.03 -3.09 -12.89
N ILE A 165 -3.56 -3.06 -11.70
CA ILE A 165 -4.09 -4.23 -11.01
C ILE A 165 -5.51 -4.50 -11.47
N LYS A 166 -5.76 -5.73 -11.94
CA LYS A 166 -7.09 -6.17 -12.38
C LYS A 166 -8.06 -6.27 -11.20
N PRO A 167 -9.38 -6.05 -11.46
CA PRO A 167 -10.39 -6.01 -10.40
C PRO A 167 -10.50 -7.29 -9.55
N GLU A 168 -10.17 -8.46 -10.12
CA GLU A 168 -10.20 -9.74 -9.40
C GLU A 168 -9.05 -9.92 -8.41
N ILE A 169 -7.97 -9.17 -8.54
CA ILE A 169 -6.79 -9.28 -7.67
C ILE A 169 -7.09 -8.62 -6.32
N ARG A 170 -6.78 -9.33 -5.24
CA ARG A 170 -6.85 -8.79 -3.88
C ARG A 170 -5.73 -7.79 -3.67
N ARG A 171 -6.05 -6.70 -3.00
CA ARG A 171 -5.05 -5.71 -2.58
C ARG A 171 -5.30 -5.28 -1.15
N GLN A 172 -4.23 -4.98 -0.46
CA GLN A 172 -4.23 -4.41 0.89
C GLN A 172 -3.24 -3.25 0.92
N THR A 173 -3.75 -2.06 1.23
CA THR A 173 -2.91 -0.87 1.39
C THR A 173 -1.89 -1.08 2.50
N VAL A 174 -0.64 -0.83 2.20
CA VAL A 174 0.48 -0.93 3.14
C VAL A 174 0.82 0.44 3.72
N LEU A 175 0.89 1.45 2.84
CA LEU A 175 1.22 2.82 3.22
C LEU A 175 0.65 3.83 2.24
N ARG A 176 0.61 5.09 2.68
CA ARG A 176 0.34 6.26 1.83
C ARG A 176 1.51 7.21 1.91
N ASP A 177 1.81 7.84 0.79
CA ASP A 177 2.96 8.71 0.61
C ASP A 177 2.63 9.83 -0.39
N HIS A 178 3.55 10.74 -0.58
CA HIS A 178 3.47 11.82 -1.58
C HIS A 178 4.82 12.02 -2.27
N MET A 179 4.80 12.68 -3.42
CA MET A 179 6.01 12.98 -4.18
C MET A 179 6.74 14.18 -3.59
N ARG A 180 8.06 14.08 -3.52
CA ARG A 180 8.98 15.17 -3.18
C ARG A 180 10.04 15.32 -4.28
N GLY A 181 10.66 16.48 -4.36
CA GLY A 181 11.80 16.72 -5.25
C GLY A 181 13.11 16.40 -4.53
N LEU A 182 13.99 15.60 -5.13
CA LEU A 182 15.35 15.37 -4.68
C LEU A 182 16.31 16.16 -5.55
N VAL A 183 17.25 16.87 -4.93
CA VAL A 183 18.26 17.71 -5.58
C VAL A 183 19.59 17.63 -4.84
N ARG A 184 20.70 18.09 -5.45
CA ARG A 184 21.96 18.26 -4.73
C ARG A 184 21.87 19.35 -3.65
N LYS A 185 22.63 19.27 -2.57
CA LYS A 185 22.81 20.37 -1.61
C LYS A 185 23.36 21.60 -2.34
N GLY A 186 22.81 22.78 -1.99
CA GLY A 186 23.15 24.04 -2.67
C GLY A 186 22.62 24.15 -4.08
N HIS A 187 21.60 23.38 -4.46
CA HIS A 187 20.89 23.57 -5.72
C HIS A 187 20.24 24.96 -5.77
N PRO A 188 20.34 25.72 -6.90
CA PRO A 188 19.83 27.09 -7.00
C PRO A 188 18.33 27.24 -6.65
N ILE A 189 17.52 26.21 -6.90
CA ILE A 189 16.08 26.23 -6.57
C ILE A 189 15.81 26.45 -5.06
N LEU A 190 16.78 26.14 -4.21
CA LEU A 190 16.67 26.27 -2.75
C LEU A 190 17.03 27.66 -2.25
N ALA A 191 17.52 28.56 -3.13
CA ALA A 191 17.93 29.91 -2.74
C ALA A 191 16.75 30.85 -2.44
N ALA A 192 15.54 30.50 -2.86
CA ALA A 192 14.30 31.25 -2.67
C ALA A 192 13.12 30.27 -2.41
N PRO A 193 11.96 30.77 -1.97
CA PRO A 193 10.75 29.94 -1.90
C PRO A 193 10.45 29.27 -3.24
N ILE A 194 10.20 27.98 -3.21
CA ILE A 194 9.93 27.21 -4.41
C ILE A 194 8.53 27.54 -4.93
N THR A 195 8.43 27.94 -6.18
CA THR A 195 7.19 28.27 -6.88
C THR A 195 7.02 27.40 -8.12
N PRO A 196 5.80 27.30 -8.70
CA PRO A 196 5.60 26.61 -9.96
C PRO A 196 6.51 27.14 -11.08
N ASP A 197 6.73 28.46 -11.15
CA ASP A 197 7.62 29.09 -12.14
C ASP A 197 9.07 28.64 -11.95
N SER A 198 9.57 28.64 -10.68
CA SER A 198 10.94 28.19 -10.41
C SER A 198 11.16 26.72 -10.78
N LEU A 199 10.13 25.86 -10.64
CA LEU A 199 10.19 24.46 -11.06
C LEU A 199 10.34 24.30 -12.58
N ALA A 200 9.79 25.20 -13.39
CA ALA A 200 9.88 25.16 -14.83
C ALA A 200 11.25 25.57 -15.38
N LEU A 201 12.09 26.19 -14.56
CA LEU A 201 13.43 26.68 -14.97
C LEU A 201 14.50 25.57 -15.02
N TYR A 202 14.25 24.44 -14.37
CA TYR A 202 15.25 23.38 -14.23
C TYR A 202 14.86 22.12 -14.99
N ASP A 203 15.88 21.33 -15.27
CA ASP A 203 15.74 20.05 -15.94
C ASP A 203 15.44 18.92 -14.97
N TYR A 204 14.74 17.91 -15.47
CA TYR A 204 14.31 16.78 -14.67
C TYR A 204 14.85 15.45 -15.18
N ILE A 205 15.09 14.53 -14.25
CA ILE A 205 15.14 13.11 -14.54
C ILE A 205 13.74 12.55 -14.30
N SER A 206 13.23 11.76 -15.23
CA SER A 206 12.01 10.99 -15.07
C SER A 206 12.34 9.50 -14.93
N VAL A 207 11.74 8.84 -13.98
CA VAL A 207 11.88 7.39 -13.85
C VAL A 207 10.65 6.73 -14.45
N SER A 208 10.85 5.99 -15.52
CA SER A 208 9.76 5.31 -16.20
C SER A 208 10.28 4.09 -16.97
N ARG A 209 9.82 2.92 -16.56
CA ARG A 209 10.11 1.68 -17.30
C ARG A 209 9.48 1.64 -18.69
N ARG A 210 8.44 2.46 -18.92
CA ARG A 210 7.73 2.56 -20.21
C ARG A 210 8.25 3.65 -21.13
N GLY A 211 9.33 4.31 -20.75
CA GLY A 211 9.83 5.46 -21.50
C GLY A 211 8.88 6.67 -21.48
N ARG A 212 7.85 6.67 -20.62
CA ARG A 212 6.94 7.81 -20.48
C ARG A 212 7.62 8.88 -19.65
N ALA A 213 7.96 9.99 -20.29
CA ALA A 213 8.62 11.08 -19.61
C ALA A 213 7.69 11.85 -18.67
N ARG A 214 6.39 11.92 -18.98
CA ARG A 214 5.42 12.81 -18.33
C ARG A 214 4.50 12.06 -17.35
N GLY A 215 4.08 12.77 -16.30
CA GLY A 215 3.25 12.23 -15.23
C GLY A 215 2.46 13.31 -14.47
N PRO A 216 2.06 13.06 -13.21
CA PRO A 216 1.21 13.98 -12.43
C PRO A 216 1.77 15.39 -12.28
N ILE A 217 3.10 15.55 -12.15
CA ILE A 217 3.75 16.87 -12.06
C ILE A 217 3.53 17.65 -13.35
N ASP A 218 3.68 17.00 -14.50
CA ASP A 218 3.48 17.65 -15.82
C ASP A 218 2.04 18.08 -16.00
N TRP A 219 1.10 17.22 -15.59
CA TRP A 219 -0.32 17.54 -15.63
C TRP A 219 -0.64 18.76 -14.75
N MET A 220 -0.08 18.80 -13.53
CA MET A 220 -0.30 19.89 -12.59
C MET A 220 0.26 21.20 -13.13
N LEU A 221 1.52 21.22 -13.56
CA LEU A 221 2.15 22.40 -14.12
C LEU A 221 1.41 22.94 -15.34
N GLN A 222 1.02 22.04 -16.27
CA GLN A 222 0.34 22.46 -17.50
C GLN A 222 -1.09 22.96 -17.24
N ASN A 223 -1.90 22.24 -16.46
CA ASN A 223 -3.33 22.55 -16.35
C ASN A 223 -3.64 23.64 -15.32
N GLN A 224 -2.84 23.80 -14.27
CA GLN A 224 -3.08 24.83 -13.26
C GLN A 224 -2.27 26.11 -13.47
N TYR A 225 -1.09 25.99 -14.07
CA TYR A 225 -0.16 27.12 -14.17
C TYR A 225 0.25 27.46 -15.61
N GLY A 226 -0.16 26.67 -16.61
CA GLY A 226 0.24 26.89 -18.01
C GLY A 226 1.73 26.68 -18.28
N LEU A 227 2.43 26.01 -17.33
CA LEU A 227 3.87 25.80 -17.35
C LEU A 227 4.23 24.41 -17.87
N THR A 228 5.42 24.29 -18.43
CA THR A 228 6.01 23.01 -18.82
C THR A 228 7.41 22.88 -18.24
N ARG A 229 7.77 21.68 -17.79
CA ARG A 229 9.14 21.37 -17.40
C ARG A 229 9.87 20.60 -18.50
N ARG A 230 11.16 20.72 -18.55
CA ARG A 230 12.00 19.94 -19.47
C ARG A 230 12.45 18.64 -18.79
N ILE A 231 12.19 17.50 -19.44
CA ILE A 231 12.73 16.21 -19.03
C ILE A 231 14.01 15.98 -19.83
N ALA A 232 15.15 16.08 -19.16
CA ALA A 232 16.46 15.91 -19.79
C ALA A 232 16.79 14.43 -20.01
N MET A 233 16.28 13.54 -19.13
CA MET A 233 16.57 12.11 -19.18
C MET A 233 15.40 11.29 -18.65
N VAL A 234 15.15 10.14 -19.26
CA VAL A 234 14.24 9.11 -18.76
C VAL A 234 15.05 7.84 -18.49
N VAL A 235 14.90 7.28 -17.29
CA VAL A 235 15.62 6.09 -16.86
C VAL A 235 14.66 5.00 -16.39
N PRO A 236 15.01 3.70 -16.52
CA PRO A 236 14.10 2.61 -16.19
C PRO A 236 14.01 2.30 -14.69
N ASN A 237 14.99 2.71 -13.90
CA ASN A 237 15.06 2.46 -12.46
C ASN A 237 15.64 3.67 -11.70
N TYR A 238 15.50 3.67 -10.39
CA TYR A 238 15.88 4.81 -9.55
C TYR A 238 17.32 4.73 -9.03
N HIS A 239 17.81 3.54 -8.74
CA HIS A 239 19.02 3.35 -7.94
C HIS A 239 20.25 4.00 -8.57
N CYS A 240 20.46 3.80 -9.86
CA CYS A 240 21.64 4.37 -10.56
C CYS A 240 21.60 5.90 -10.70
N MET A 241 20.43 6.54 -10.52
CA MET A 241 20.31 7.98 -10.70
C MET A 241 20.60 8.79 -9.46
N VAL A 242 20.34 8.22 -8.27
CA VAL A 242 20.54 8.94 -7.00
C VAL A 242 22.00 9.38 -6.83
N GLU A 243 22.96 8.54 -7.15
CA GLU A 243 24.38 8.89 -7.07
C GLU A 243 24.79 9.92 -8.14
N SER A 244 24.18 9.84 -9.31
CA SER A 244 24.48 10.76 -10.44
C SER A 244 24.02 12.19 -10.19
N MET A 245 23.16 12.43 -9.19
CA MET A 245 22.64 13.75 -8.87
C MET A 245 23.68 14.74 -8.30
N LYS A 246 24.77 14.25 -7.72
CA LYS A 246 25.74 15.05 -6.94
C LYS A 246 26.33 16.25 -7.66
N GLY A 247 26.51 16.18 -8.94
CA GLY A 247 27.18 17.22 -9.73
C GLY A 247 26.25 17.97 -10.69
N THR A 248 24.94 17.86 -10.53
CA THR A 248 23.97 18.39 -11.51
C THR A 248 22.90 19.26 -10.85
N ASP A 249 22.30 20.15 -11.64
CA ASP A 249 21.13 20.92 -11.26
C ASP A 249 19.83 20.25 -11.77
N LEU A 250 19.82 18.92 -11.82
CA LEU A 250 18.63 18.15 -12.18
C LEU A 250 17.73 17.95 -10.96
N ILE A 251 16.44 17.91 -11.20
CA ILE A 251 15.43 17.56 -10.20
C ILE A 251 14.97 16.12 -10.44
N LEU A 252 15.02 15.29 -9.39
CA LEU A 252 14.53 13.91 -9.42
C LEU A 252 13.32 13.77 -8.49
N PRO A 253 12.08 13.71 -9.01
CA PRO A 253 10.91 13.45 -8.21
C PRO A 253 10.89 12.00 -7.74
N LEU A 254 10.74 11.81 -6.43
CA LEU A 254 10.65 10.50 -5.77
C LEU A 254 9.55 10.51 -4.70
N PRO A 255 9.00 9.33 -4.35
CA PRO A 255 8.20 9.18 -3.14
C PRO A 255 8.98 9.61 -1.90
N GLY A 256 8.33 10.33 -0.97
CA GLY A 256 8.97 10.86 0.23
C GLY A 256 9.60 9.79 1.12
N LEU A 257 8.93 8.67 1.29
CA LEU A 257 9.45 7.52 2.05
C LEU A 257 10.71 6.93 1.42
N VAL A 258 10.80 6.93 0.09
CA VAL A 258 12.03 6.51 -0.60
C VAL A 258 13.16 7.47 -0.33
N ILE A 259 12.90 8.77 -0.39
CA ILE A 259 13.88 9.81 -0.10
C ILE A 259 14.44 9.64 1.33
N ASN A 260 13.58 9.28 2.27
CA ASN A 260 13.98 9.05 3.66
C ASN A 260 14.93 7.84 3.84
N HIS A 261 14.87 6.85 2.93
CA HIS A 261 15.84 5.73 2.90
C HIS A 261 17.16 6.05 2.22
N ILE A 262 17.23 7.15 1.49
CA ILE A 262 18.46 7.59 0.85
C ILE A 262 19.31 8.31 1.90
N SER A 263 20.58 7.93 2.04
CA SER A 263 21.54 8.65 2.89
C SER A 263 21.85 10.02 2.29
N GLN A 264 20.88 10.95 2.35
CA GLN A 264 20.94 12.25 1.67
C GLN A 264 22.23 13.02 2.03
N ASP A 265 22.59 13.03 3.32
CA ASP A 265 23.81 13.74 3.78
C ASP A 265 25.09 13.15 3.21
N ALA A 266 25.24 11.81 3.23
CA ALA A 266 26.40 11.13 2.67
C ALA A 266 26.52 11.33 1.15
N LEU A 267 25.40 11.47 0.47
CA LEU A 267 25.33 11.70 -0.96
C LEU A 267 25.36 13.18 -1.34
N GLY A 268 25.40 14.11 -0.39
CA GLY A 268 25.34 15.55 -0.67
C GLY A 268 24.04 15.98 -1.33
N LEU A 269 22.94 15.29 -0.99
CA LEU A 269 21.60 15.55 -1.52
C LEU A 269 20.70 16.18 -0.45
N THR A 270 19.59 16.75 -0.87
CA THR A 270 18.52 17.26 -0.03
C THR A 270 17.19 17.17 -0.80
N SER A 271 16.09 17.27 -0.08
CA SER A 271 14.76 17.19 -0.69
C SER A 271 13.91 18.42 -0.38
N PHE A 272 12.89 18.65 -1.18
CA PHE A 272 11.92 19.72 -1.00
C PHE A 272 10.50 19.23 -1.30
N GLU A 273 9.51 19.92 -0.71
CA GLU A 273 8.10 19.72 -1.02
C GLU A 273 7.70 20.51 -2.28
N PHE A 274 6.85 19.92 -3.13
CA PHE A 274 6.27 20.65 -4.26
C PHE A 274 5.30 21.73 -3.73
N PRO A 275 5.27 22.94 -4.35
CA PRO A 275 4.42 24.05 -3.90
C PRO A 275 2.94 23.88 -4.28
N PHE A 276 2.52 22.67 -4.64
CA PHE A 276 1.17 22.29 -5.00
C PHE A 276 0.88 20.85 -4.59
N SER A 277 -0.41 20.54 -4.43
CA SER A 277 -0.83 19.18 -4.10
C SER A 277 -0.74 18.26 -5.31
N LEU A 278 -0.04 17.15 -5.16
CA LEU A 278 -0.01 16.05 -6.12
C LEU A 278 -0.92 14.90 -5.64
N PRO A 279 -1.40 14.04 -6.55
CA PRO A 279 -2.09 12.83 -6.15
C PRO A 279 -1.24 12.02 -5.17
N GLY A 280 -1.87 11.58 -4.07
CA GLY A 280 -1.21 10.72 -3.09
C GLY A 280 -0.79 9.40 -3.72
N ILE A 281 0.30 8.86 -3.23
CA ILE A 281 0.80 7.54 -3.61
C ILE A 281 0.24 6.54 -2.60
N GLU A 282 -0.54 5.57 -3.07
CA GLU A 282 -0.99 4.46 -2.26
C GLU A 282 -0.23 3.20 -2.64
N ALA A 283 0.72 2.79 -1.79
CA ALA A 283 1.41 1.53 -1.96
C ALA A 283 0.61 0.40 -1.29
N PHE A 284 0.50 -0.72 -1.97
CA PHE A 284 -0.25 -1.88 -1.52
C PHE A 284 0.48 -3.18 -1.85
N GLN A 285 0.17 -4.21 -1.08
CA GLN A 285 0.45 -5.58 -1.49
C GLN A 285 -0.76 -6.18 -2.21
N ALA A 286 -0.51 -7.03 -3.21
CA ALA A 286 -1.57 -7.64 -4.00
C ALA A 286 -1.28 -9.11 -4.31
N TRP A 287 -2.35 -9.93 -4.34
CA TRP A 287 -2.27 -11.37 -4.59
C TRP A 287 -3.53 -11.88 -5.30
N HIS A 288 -3.44 -13.05 -5.93
CA HIS A 288 -4.59 -13.68 -6.54
C HIS A 288 -5.48 -14.37 -5.49
N PRO A 289 -6.83 -14.29 -5.57
CA PRO A 289 -7.77 -14.87 -4.60
C PRO A 289 -7.60 -16.36 -4.33
N ARG A 290 -7.02 -17.14 -5.24
CA ARG A 290 -6.70 -18.57 -5.02
C ARG A 290 -5.79 -18.81 -3.82
N ARG A 291 -5.04 -17.77 -3.38
CA ARG A 291 -4.14 -17.80 -2.21
C ARG A 291 -4.81 -17.30 -0.93
N ASP A 292 -6.10 -16.93 -0.96
CA ASP A 292 -6.78 -16.37 0.22
C ASP A 292 -6.80 -17.36 1.40
N THR A 293 -6.97 -18.64 1.11
CA THR A 293 -7.07 -19.71 2.13
C THR A 293 -5.75 -20.44 2.38
N ASP A 294 -4.68 -20.13 1.65
CA ASP A 294 -3.36 -20.71 1.85
C ASP A 294 -2.71 -20.12 3.11
N PRO A 295 -2.49 -20.90 4.18
CA PRO A 295 -2.01 -20.39 5.46
C PRO A 295 -0.55 -19.89 5.37
N VAL A 296 0.29 -20.53 4.55
CA VAL A 296 1.70 -20.15 4.38
C VAL A 296 1.79 -18.84 3.61
N HIS A 297 0.96 -18.69 2.57
CA HIS A 297 0.89 -17.43 1.83
C HIS A 297 0.26 -16.30 2.67
N ARG A 298 -0.70 -16.61 3.56
CA ARG A 298 -1.24 -15.63 4.51
C ARG A 298 -0.16 -15.13 5.45
N TRP A 299 0.62 -16.04 6.04
CA TRP A 299 1.76 -15.72 6.89
C TRP A 299 2.78 -14.80 6.17
N LEU A 300 3.10 -15.10 4.90
CA LEU A 300 3.94 -14.22 4.08
C LEU A 300 3.37 -12.81 3.98
N ARG A 301 2.07 -12.67 3.64
CA ARG A 301 1.41 -11.35 3.53
C ARG A 301 1.43 -10.57 4.84
N GLU A 302 1.13 -11.23 5.95
CA GLU A 302 1.12 -10.62 7.28
C GLU A 302 2.51 -10.19 7.69
N THR A 303 3.52 -11.00 7.40
CA THR A 303 4.93 -10.67 7.67
C THR A 303 5.38 -9.50 6.80
N LEU A 304 5.10 -9.52 5.50
CA LEU A 304 5.42 -8.40 4.61
C LEU A 304 4.73 -7.11 5.05
N PHE A 305 3.44 -7.16 5.39
CA PHE A 305 2.68 -6.02 5.87
C PHE A 305 3.30 -5.41 7.14
N ARG A 306 3.60 -6.24 8.14
CA ARG A 306 4.23 -5.82 9.40
C ARG A 306 5.61 -5.20 9.17
N VAL A 307 6.44 -5.85 8.35
CA VAL A 307 7.79 -5.37 8.02
C VAL A 307 7.71 -4.04 7.27
N SER A 308 6.86 -3.95 6.27
CA SER A 308 6.69 -2.72 5.48
C SER A 308 6.28 -1.55 6.36
N ARG A 309 5.31 -1.74 7.23
CA ARG A 309 4.91 -0.69 8.17
C ARG A 309 6.05 -0.27 9.08
N LYS A 310 6.77 -1.23 9.67
CA LYS A 310 7.91 -0.92 10.54
C LYS A 310 9.02 -0.15 9.80
N VAL A 311 9.32 -0.57 8.56
CA VAL A 311 10.37 0.07 7.75
C VAL A 311 9.96 1.49 7.35
N PHE A 312 8.70 1.72 6.97
CA PHE A 312 8.26 3.00 6.46
C PHE A 312 7.65 3.94 7.52
N GLU A 313 7.13 3.43 8.64
CA GLU A 313 6.62 4.27 9.75
C GLU A 313 7.74 4.81 10.64
N ASN A 314 8.83 4.06 10.85
CA ASN A 314 9.98 4.51 11.64
C ASN A 314 10.77 5.66 11.00
N ILE A 315 10.36 6.14 9.82
CA ILE A 315 11.03 7.18 9.05
C ILE A 315 10.18 8.47 9.04
N ALA A 316 8.97 8.42 9.57
CA ALA A 316 8.05 9.57 9.63
C ALA A 316 8.25 10.45 10.88
N VAL A 317 9.37 10.29 11.64
CA VAL A 317 9.75 11.11 12.82
C VAL A 317 10.90 12.03 12.49
#